data_b6b6556681e21491904ee933af70c570
#
_entry.id   b6b6556681e21491904ee933af70c570
#
_cell.length_a   1.000
_cell.length_b   1.000
_cell.length_c   1.000
_cell.angle_alpha   90.00
_cell.angle_beta   90.00
_cell.angle_gamma   90.00
#
_symmetry.space_group_name_H-M   'P 1'
#
loop_
_entity.id
_entity.type
_entity.pdbx_description
1 polymer ?
#
loop_
_entity_poly.entity_id
_entity_poly.type
_entity_poly.pdbx_seq_one_letter_code
_entity_poly.pdbx_strand_id
1 'polypeptide(L)'
;MNANSTRRTFLAGLGAAAAANTLPSFAAPGRMRAIRFGYTAMTWGNEERQAIDDIAAVGFPGIQFRANAVTEFKPAELKDLLAQHKLTFVALSSGDVSLDEPEAEQIAKHVANAQFVKDSGGLYLQVLDQLKSYPRSATPDECKRLGSLLTQLGKRTADLGIPLGYHNHLNTLSQSPANLALILENTDPKYVGLELDTAHLVAGGGDPAKAIEKYHDRLLFLHLKDVRDIAADTTKAKYPFEFVELGRGRVDLPSVFAALDKVKFHGWAVVELDRVPDKSRTPKESAMISKTYIEQKIGVAV
;
A
#
# COMPACT_ATOMS: atom_id res chain seq x y z
N MET A 1 -41.72 -69.28 53.90
CA MET A 1 -42.61 -68.17 53.46
C MET A 1 -41.83 -67.16 52.67
N ASN A 2 -42.17 -66.99 51.41
CA ASN A 2 -41.91 -65.89 50.45
C ASN A 2 -40.51 -65.29 50.40
N ALA A 3 -39.74 -65.59 49.38
CA ALA A 3 -39.73 -65.08 47.99
C ALA A 3 -39.51 -63.57 47.91
N ASN A 4 -38.34 -63.12 47.37
CA ASN A 4 -38.33 -62.35 46.15
C ASN A 4 -36.93 -62.14 45.66
N SER A 5 -36.72 -62.59 44.45
CA SER A 5 -35.57 -62.39 43.58
C SER A 5 -35.58 -60.95 42.98
N THR A 6 -34.47 -60.30 43.00
CA THR A 6 -34.27 -59.13 42.06
C THR A 6 -32.99 -59.29 41.27
N ARG A 7 -33.17 -59.40 39.97
CA ARG A 7 -32.16 -59.49 38.95
C ARG A 7 -31.37 -58.17 38.87
N ARG A 8 -30.08 -58.21 39.04
CA ARG A 8 -29.19 -57.12 38.68
C ARG A 8 -28.77 -57.26 37.22
N THR A 9 -29.31 -56.40 36.43
CA THR A 9 -28.89 -56.23 35.01
C THR A 9 -27.56 -55.47 34.93
N PHE A 10 -26.61 -56.14 34.35
CA PHE A 10 -25.26 -55.52 34.05
C PHE A 10 -25.44 -54.77 32.77
N LEU A 11 -25.34 -53.44 32.81
CA LEU A 11 -25.22 -52.57 31.63
C LEU A 11 -23.74 -52.22 31.44
N ALA A 12 -23.16 -52.77 30.35
CA ALA A 12 -21.87 -52.39 29.87
C ALA A 12 -21.96 -50.99 29.21
N GLY A 13 -21.29 -50.01 29.81
CA GLY A 13 -21.15 -48.68 29.21
C GLY A 13 -20.08 -48.66 28.13
N LEU A 14 -20.50 -48.54 26.89
CA LEU A 14 -19.61 -48.15 25.79
C LEU A 14 -19.30 -46.63 25.91
N GLY A 15 -18.07 -46.32 26.31
CA GLY A 15 -17.57 -44.97 26.26
C GLY A 15 -17.28 -44.56 24.81
N ALA A 16 -18.12 -43.75 24.22
CA ALA A 16 -17.82 -43.06 22.97
C ALA A 16 -16.92 -41.89 23.27
N ALA A 17 -15.65 -41.99 22.91
CA ALA A 17 -14.73 -40.85 22.88
C ALA A 17 -15.15 -39.93 21.72
N ALA A 18 -15.85 -38.84 22.03
CA ALA A 18 -16.09 -37.77 21.08
C ALA A 18 -14.75 -37.02 20.83
N ALA A 19 -14.12 -37.32 19.72
CA ALA A 19 -13.06 -36.48 19.20
C ALA A 19 -13.66 -35.13 18.83
N ALA A 20 -13.46 -34.12 19.68
CA ALA A 20 -13.78 -32.75 19.37
C ALA A 20 -12.83 -32.29 18.24
N ASN A 21 -13.27 -32.38 17.00
CA ASN A 21 -12.67 -31.66 15.91
C ASN A 21 -12.86 -30.15 16.19
N THR A 22 -11.88 -29.51 16.76
CA THR A 22 -11.82 -28.06 16.81
C THR A 22 -11.60 -27.58 15.37
N LEU A 23 -12.67 -27.26 14.67
CA LEU A 23 -12.62 -26.45 13.48
C LEU A 23 -11.91 -25.13 13.84
N PRO A 24 -11.00 -24.64 13.02
CA PRO A 24 -10.41 -23.33 13.26
C PRO A 24 -11.56 -22.32 13.35
N SER A 25 -11.66 -21.64 14.48
CA SER A 25 -12.59 -20.55 14.69
C SER A 25 -12.34 -19.52 13.60
N PHE A 26 -13.25 -19.44 12.62
CA PHE A 26 -13.29 -18.29 11.74
C PHE A 26 -13.53 -17.09 12.65
N ALA A 27 -12.58 -16.16 12.63
CA ALA A 27 -12.71 -14.90 13.36
C ALA A 27 -14.09 -14.32 13.07
N ALA A 28 -14.79 -13.92 14.14
CA ALA A 28 -16.07 -13.22 14.02
C ALA A 28 -15.95 -12.09 13.00
N PRO A 29 -17.01 -11.74 12.24
CA PRO A 29 -16.97 -10.67 11.28
C PRO A 29 -16.46 -9.42 11.98
N GLY A 30 -15.22 -9.07 11.69
CA GLY A 30 -14.49 -8.00 12.34
C GLY A 30 -15.23 -6.69 12.15
N ARG A 31 -15.24 -5.89 13.20
CA ARG A 31 -15.53 -4.46 13.19
C ARG A 31 -15.11 -3.89 11.84
N MET A 32 -16.05 -3.32 11.07
CA MET A 32 -15.76 -2.72 9.77
C MET A 32 -14.57 -1.77 9.96
N ARG A 33 -13.40 -2.15 9.45
CA ARG A 33 -12.24 -1.29 9.44
C ARG A 33 -12.56 -0.12 8.53
N ALA A 34 -12.32 1.10 8.98
CA ALA A 34 -12.55 2.29 8.17
C ALA A 34 -11.46 2.48 7.09
N ILE A 35 -10.77 1.40 6.72
CA ILE A 35 -9.76 1.36 5.66
C ILE A 35 -10.47 1.09 4.35
N ARG A 36 -10.25 1.95 3.37
CA ARG A 36 -10.70 1.78 1.98
C ARG A 36 -9.54 1.29 1.15
N PHE A 37 -9.82 0.42 0.18
CA PHE A 37 -8.78 -0.14 -0.65
C PHE A 37 -8.76 0.48 -2.05
N GLY A 38 -7.58 0.58 -2.61
CA GLY A 38 -7.35 0.94 -4.00
C GLY A 38 -6.33 0.00 -4.63
N TYR A 39 -6.13 0.16 -5.93
CA TYR A 39 -5.07 -0.53 -6.67
C TYR A 39 -4.37 0.46 -7.61
N THR A 40 -3.04 0.30 -7.81
CA THR A 40 -2.30 1.17 -8.73
C THR A 40 -2.45 0.70 -10.18
N ALA A 41 -2.64 1.62 -11.11
CA ALA A 41 -2.64 1.32 -12.54
C ALA A 41 -1.25 0.89 -13.05
N MET A 42 -0.19 1.05 -12.25
CA MET A 42 1.20 0.77 -12.62
C MET A 42 1.40 -0.65 -13.18
N THR A 43 0.67 -1.63 -12.67
CA THR A 43 0.78 -3.05 -13.10
C THR A 43 0.40 -3.24 -14.58
N TRP A 44 -0.43 -2.36 -15.15
CA TRP A 44 -0.84 -2.38 -16.57
C TRP A 44 0.12 -1.62 -17.49
N GLY A 45 1.23 -1.09 -16.96
CA GLY A 45 2.18 -0.33 -17.76
C GLY A 45 1.61 1.03 -18.18
N ASN A 46 1.37 1.22 -19.49
CA ASN A 46 0.78 2.44 -20.03
C ASN A 46 -0.68 2.24 -20.50
N GLU A 47 -1.32 1.14 -20.11
CA GLU A 47 -2.69 0.81 -20.48
C GLU A 47 -3.67 1.29 -19.40
N GLU A 48 -3.71 2.61 -19.15
CA GLU A 48 -4.47 3.21 -18.05
C GLU A 48 -5.98 2.95 -18.17
N ARG A 49 -6.53 2.93 -19.38
CA ARG A 49 -7.96 2.63 -19.63
C ARG A 49 -8.28 1.19 -19.27
N GLN A 50 -7.44 0.24 -19.66
CA GLN A 50 -7.58 -1.16 -19.29
C GLN A 50 -7.44 -1.36 -17.78
N ALA A 51 -6.55 -0.60 -17.13
CA ALA A 51 -6.43 -0.61 -15.67
C ALA A 51 -7.72 -0.19 -14.97
N ILE A 52 -8.41 0.86 -15.47
CA ILE A 52 -9.70 1.31 -14.94
C ILE A 52 -10.74 0.20 -15.03
N ASP A 53 -10.90 -0.41 -16.22
CA ASP A 53 -11.86 -1.49 -16.45
C ASP A 53 -11.59 -2.69 -15.53
N ASP A 54 -10.34 -3.13 -15.46
CA ASP A 54 -9.96 -4.33 -14.72
C ASP A 54 -10.01 -4.14 -13.20
N ILE A 55 -9.54 -2.99 -12.68
CA ILE A 55 -9.57 -2.66 -11.25
C ILE A 55 -11.02 -2.59 -10.77
N ALA A 56 -11.90 -1.93 -11.53
CA ALA A 56 -13.33 -1.90 -11.23
C ALA A 56 -13.96 -3.29 -11.28
N ALA A 57 -13.64 -4.11 -12.30
CA ALA A 57 -14.17 -5.47 -12.45
C ALA A 57 -13.68 -6.42 -11.34
N VAL A 58 -12.45 -6.21 -10.81
CA VAL A 58 -11.94 -6.93 -9.62
C VAL A 58 -12.69 -6.50 -8.36
N GLY A 59 -13.23 -5.27 -8.33
CA GLY A 59 -14.03 -4.73 -7.25
C GLY A 59 -13.25 -3.90 -6.24
N PHE A 60 -12.09 -3.34 -6.60
CA PHE A 60 -11.46 -2.28 -5.81
C PHE A 60 -12.24 -0.98 -5.98
N PRO A 61 -12.54 -0.26 -4.88
CA PRO A 61 -13.26 1.02 -4.95
C PRO A 61 -12.39 2.23 -5.27
N GLY A 62 -11.07 2.06 -5.37
CA GLY A 62 -10.13 3.16 -5.62
C GLY A 62 -9.04 2.79 -6.62
N ILE A 63 -8.52 3.81 -7.29
CA ILE A 63 -7.43 3.69 -8.26
C ILE A 63 -6.39 4.78 -8.01
N GLN A 64 -5.11 4.43 -8.21
CA GLN A 64 -4.00 5.38 -8.24
C GLN A 64 -3.33 5.32 -9.61
N PHE A 65 -3.01 6.49 -10.17
CA PHE A 65 -2.33 6.62 -11.45
C PHE A 65 -0.90 7.11 -11.28
N ARG A 66 -0.08 6.92 -12.33
CA ARG A 66 1.20 7.60 -12.51
C ARG A 66 1.02 8.88 -13.33
N ALA A 67 2.08 9.68 -13.40
CA ALA A 67 2.07 10.97 -14.10
C ALA A 67 1.72 10.89 -15.59
N ASN A 68 1.84 9.72 -16.24
CA ASN A 68 1.42 9.54 -17.63
C ASN A 68 -0.11 9.75 -17.83
N ALA A 69 -0.93 9.53 -16.80
CA ALA A 69 -2.35 9.85 -16.86
C ALA A 69 -2.64 11.33 -17.17
N VAL A 70 -1.72 12.24 -16.77
CA VAL A 70 -1.85 13.70 -17.06
C VAL A 70 -1.80 13.99 -18.56
N THR A 71 -1.08 13.19 -19.31
CA THR A 71 -0.98 13.33 -20.78
C THR A 71 -2.02 12.52 -21.53
N GLU A 72 -2.51 11.44 -20.93
CA GLU A 72 -3.50 10.56 -21.56
C GLU A 72 -4.92 11.09 -21.47
N PHE A 73 -5.27 11.72 -20.34
CA PHE A 73 -6.65 12.14 -20.07
C PHE A 73 -6.79 13.65 -19.94
N LYS A 74 -7.91 14.16 -20.39
CA LYS A 74 -8.43 15.44 -19.95
C LYS A 74 -9.07 15.26 -18.55
N PRO A 75 -8.95 16.22 -17.62
CA PRO A 75 -9.48 16.06 -16.26
C PRO A 75 -10.98 15.71 -16.21
N ALA A 76 -11.81 16.38 -16.97
CA ALA A 76 -13.25 16.11 -17.02
C ALA A 76 -13.55 14.69 -17.55
N GLU A 77 -12.85 14.26 -18.60
CA GLU A 77 -12.98 12.93 -19.17
C GLU A 77 -12.63 11.83 -18.14
N LEU A 78 -11.49 11.99 -17.45
CA LEU A 78 -11.07 11.04 -16.41
C LEU A 78 -12.10 10.97 -15.29
N LYS A 79 -12.56 12.12 -14.82
CA LYS A 79 -13.58 12.20 -13.76
C LYS A 79 -14.86 11.45 -14.14
N ASP A 80 -15.37 11.65 -15.36
CA ASP A 80 -16.58 11.00 -15.84
C ASP A 80 -16.37 9.48 -16.01
N LEU A 81 -15.21 9.08 -16.54
CA LEU A 81 -14.85 7.67 -16.71
C LEU A 81 -14.78 6.94 -15.35
N LEU A 82 -14.12 7.54 -14.36
CA LEU A 82 -14.04 6.96 -13.02
C LEU A 82 -15.42 6.91 -12.33
N ALA A 83 -16.26 7.92 -12.54
CA ALA A 83 -17.64 7.89 -12.03
C ALA A 83 -18.47 6.75 -12.63
N GLN A 84 -18.35 6.49 -13.94
CA GLN A 84 -19.00 5.35 -14.60
C GLN A 84 -18.58 4.01 -14.00
N HIS A 85 -17.32 3.87 -13.66
CA HIS A 85 -16.74 2.67 -13.03
C HIS A 85 -16.88 2.64 -11.49
N LYS A 86 -17.45 3.68 -10.88
CA LYS A 86 -17.59 3.84 -9.42
C LYS A 86 -16.23 3.79 -8.69
N LEU A 87 -15.18 4.27 -9.33
CA LEU A 87 -13.84 4.36 -8.78
C LEU A 87 -13.56 5.73 -8.19
N THR A 88 -12.90 5.76 -7.03
CA THR A 88 -12.33 6.98 -6.46
C THR A 88 -10.91 7.15 -7.00
N PHE A 89 -10.57 8.32 -7.52
CA PHE A 89 -9.19 8.71 -7.82
C PHE A 89 -8.44 8.96 -6.52
N VAL A 90 -7.71 7.98 -6.01
CA VAL A 90 -7.06 8.07 -4.69
C VAL A 90 -5.85 8.99 -4.74
N ALA A 91 -4.92 8.75 -5.66
CA ALA A 91 -3.70 9.54 -5.75
C ALA A 91 -3.11 9.53 -7.16
N LEU A 92 -2.33 10.57 -7.45
CA LEU A 92 -1.42 10.62 -8.59
C LEU A 92 0.03 10.49 -8.10
N SER A 93 0.75 9.45 -8.56
CA SER A 93 2.20 9.39 -8.44
C SER A 93 2.82 10.40 -9.42
N SER A 94 3.22 11.54 -8.90
CA SER A 94 3.69 12.69 -9.68
C SER A 94 5.15 12.55 -10.14
N GLY A 95 5.83 11.48 -9.69
CA GLY A 95 7.24 11.21 -10.00
C GLY A 95 8.19 11.80 -8.96
N ASP A 96 9.44 11.95 -9.38
CA ASP A 96 10.55 12.24 -8.49
C ASP A 96 10.74 13.74 -8.26
N VAL A 97 11.19 14.08 -7.05
CA VAL A 97 11.89 15.34 -6.74
C VAL A 97 13.40 15.08 -6.63
N SER A 98 14.22 16.00 -7.07
CA SER A 98 15.68 15.86 -7.11
C SER A 98 16.37 17.05 -6.47
N LEU A 99 17.41 16.79 -5.66
CA LEU A 99 18.25 17.87 -5.10
C LEU A 99 19.23 18.47 -6.10
N ASP A 100 19.32 17.91 -7.29
CA ASP A 100 20.24 18.32 -8.36
C ASP A 100 19.53 19.11 -9.48
N GLU A 101 18.21 19.29 -9.38
CA GLU A 101 17.41 20.04 -10.34
C GLU A 101 16.92 21.36 -9.73
N PRO A 102 16.62 22.38 -10.58
CA PRO A 102 16.11 23.66 -10.08
C PRO A 102 14.80 23.48 -9.29
N GLU A 103 14.77 23.91 -8.02
CA GLU A 103 13.62 23.73 -7.15
C GLU A 103 12.34 24.34 -7.73
N ALA A 104 12.42 25.55 -8.32
CA ALA A 104 11.27 26.24 -8.87
C ALA A 104 10.60 25.48 -10.01
N GLU A 105 11.37 24.84 -10.88
CA GLU A 105 10.86 24.07 -12.02
C GLU A 105 10.17 22.81 -11.57
N GLN A 106 10.77 22.08 -10.60
CA GLN A 106 10.19 20.88 -10.01
C GLN A 106 8.89 21.20 -9.29
N ILE A 107 8.87 22.25 -8.47
CA ILE A 107 7.65 22.69 -7.76
C ILE A 107 6.58 23.03 -8.79
N ALA A 108 6.89 23.79 -9.85
CA ALA A 108 5.91 24.12 -10.88
C ALA A 108 5.32 22.89 -11.57
N LYS A 109 6.16 21.89 -11.91
CA LYS A 109 5.74 20.60 -12.49
C LYS A 109 4.76 19.86 -11.58
N HIS A 110 5.11 19.69 -10.32
CA HIS A 110 4.29 18.94 -9.38
C HIS A 110 3.01 19.69 -8.98
N VAL A 111 3.04 21.02 -8.95
CA VAL A 111 1.85 21.86 -8.75
C VAL A 111 0.89 21.72 -9.94
N ALA A 112 1.40 21.68 -11.17
CA ALA A 112 0.56 21.41 -12.36
C ALA A 112 -0.12 20.03 -12.27
N ASN A 113 0.61 19.01 -11.81
CA ASN A 113 0.06 17.69 -11.57
C ASN A 113 -0.99 17.69 -10.43
N ALA A 114 -0.77 18.47 -9.37
CA ALA A 114 -1.77 18.65 -8.30
C ALA A 114 -3.04 19.35 -8.82
N GLN A 115 -2.90 20.32 -9.74
CA GLN A 115 -4.06 20.93 -10.39
C GLN A 115 -4.85 19.90 -11.22
N PHE A 116 -4.17 19.01 -11.97
CA PHE A 116 -4.83 17.91 -12.66
C PHE A 116 -5.58 16.99 -11.69
N VAL A 117 -4.96 16.61 -10.56
CA VAL A 117 -5.63 15.80 -9.52
C VAL A 117 -6.92 16.48 -9.04
N LYS A 118 -6.83 17.77 -8.71
CA LYS A 118 -7.98 18.57 -8.28
C LYS A 118 -9.09 18.58 -9.31
N ASP A 119 -8.76 18.89 -10.56
CA ASP A 119 -9.73 19.03 -11.65
C ASP A 119 -10.40 17.70 -12.02
N SER A 120 -9.66 16.60 -11.85
CA SER A 120 -10.17 15.23 -12.04
C SER A 120 -10.91 14.67 -10.81
N GLY A 121 -10.99 15.42 -9.71
CA GLY A 121 -11.65 14.98 -8.47
C GLY A 121 -10.84 13.96 -7.65
N GLY A 122 -9.51 13.92 -7.82
CA GLY A 122 -8.60 13.09 -7.05
C GLY A 122 -8.33 13.65 -5.65
N LEU A 123 -7.77 12.79 -4.78
CA LEU A 123 -7.63 13.12 -3.36
C LEU A 123 -6.23 13.57 -2.99
N TYR A 124 -5.17 12.92 -3.50
CA TYR A 124 -3.80 13.12 -3.04
C TYR A 124 -2.82 13.25 -4.21
N LEU A 125 -1.74 13.98 -3.97
CA LEU A 125 -0.54 13.92 -4.81
C LEU A 125 0.55 13.16 -4.07
N GLN A 126 1.19 12.20 -4.74
CA GLN A 126 2.33 11.47 -4.21
C GLN A 126 3.61 11.87 -4.96
N VAL A 127 4.69 12.03 -4.22
CA VAL A 127 6.05 12.18 -4.76
C VAL A 127 7.02 11.27 -4.04
N LEU A 128 8.04 10.82 -4.75
CA LEU A 128 9.22 10.21 -4.18
C LEU A 128 10.44 11.09 -4.47
N ASP A 129 11.61 10.71 -3.99
CA ASP A 129 12.84 11.42 -4.32
C ASP A 129 13.73 10.57 -5.23
N GLN A 130 14.69 11.23 -5.86
CA GLN A 130 15.70 10.58 -6.68
C GLN A 130 17.06 10.72 -6.04
N LEU A 131 17.77 9.60 -5.89
CA LEU A 131 19.18 9.58 -5.52
C LEU A 131 20.02 9.31 -6.77
N LYS A 132 20.63 10.36 -7.33
CA LYS A 132 21.60 10.20 -8.41
C LYS A 132 22.85 9.46 -7.90
N SER A 133 23.46 8.70 -8.79
CA SER A 133 24.69 7.94 -8.49
C SER A 133 24.50 6.82 -7.45
N TYR A 134 23.31 6.22 -7.38
CA TYR A 134 23.13 4.98 -6.62
C TYR A 134 24.04 3.84 -7.18
N PRO A 135 24.67 2.97 -6.35
CA PRO A 135 24.45 2.84 -4.93
C PRO A 135 25.40 3.73 -4.08
N ARG A 136 24.85 4.60 -3.27
CA ARG A 136 25.56 5.32 -2.21
C ARG A 136 24.61 5.61 -1.05
N SER A 137 25.15 5.92 0.12
CA SER A 137 24.36 6.39 1.24
C SER A 137 23.99 7.87 1.07
N ALA A 138 22.77 8.23 1.45
CA ALA A 138 22.38 9.62 1.60
C ALA A 138 23.09 10.27 2.78
N THR A 139 23.46 11.54 2.64
CA THR A 139 24.01 12.33 3.73
C THR A 139 22.89 12.97 4.56
N PRO A 140 23.16 13.29 5.85
CA PRO A 140 22.18 14.03 6.66
C PRO A 140 21.74 15.35 6.06
N ASP A 141 22.65 16.06 5.41
CA ASP A 141 22.34 17.38 4.78
C ASP A 141 21.44 17.23 3.55
N GLU A 142 21.59 16.16 2.77
CA GLU A 142 20.66 15.83 1.68
C GLU A 142 19.26 15.54 2.22
N CYS A 143 19.15 14.77 3.30
CA CYS A 143 17.87 14.49 3.94
C CYS A 143 17.17 15.78 4.45
N LYS A 144 17.92 16.70 5.04
CA LYS A 144 17.40 18.00 5.49
C LYS A 144 16.95 18.87 4.32
N ARG A 145 17.78 18.97 3.26
CA ARG A 145 17.43 19.73 2.06
C ARG A 145 16.18 19.18 1.39
N LEU A 146 16.08 17.86 1.29
CA LEU A 146 14.87 17.21 0.76
C LEU A 146 13.64 17.54 1.62
N GLY A 147 13.74 17.47 2.94
CA GLY A 147 12.65 17.85 3.86
C GLY A 147 12.17 19.29 3.64
N SER A 148 13.09 20.22 3.41
CA SER A 148 12.78 21.61 3.09
C SER A 148 12.06 21.74 1.75
N LEU A 149 12.55 21.08 0.69
CA LEU A 149 11.95 21.07 -0.64
C LEU A 149 10.52 20.48 -0.62
N LEU A 150 10.35 19.34 0.06
CA LEU A 150 9.03 18.72 0.24
C LEU A 150 8.04 19.65 0.96
N THR A 151 8.53 20.39 1.97
CA THR A 151 7.70 21.37 2.68
C THR A 151 7.26 22.53 1.78
N GLN A 152 8.16 23.02 0.94
CA GLN A 152 7.83 24.07 -0.02
C GLN A 152 6.79 23.58 -1.03
N LEU A 153 6.99 22.37 -1.58
CA LEU A 153 6.05 21.76 -2.50
C LEU A 153 4.68 21.52 -1.82
N GLY A 154 4.68 20.93 -0.61
CA GLY A 154 3.45 20.65 0.13
C GLY A 154 2.62 21.91 0.45
N LYS A 155 3.27 23.05 0.72
CA LYS A 155 2.56 24.34 0.86
C LYS A 155 1.82 24.70 -0.43
N ARG A 156 2.48 24.55 -1.58
CA ARG A 156 1.91 24.92 -2.88
C ARG A 156 0.77 23.99 -3.31
N THR A 157 0.87 22.69 -3.02
CA THR A 157 -0.23 21.74 -3.29
C THR A 157 -1.40 21.94 -2.33
N ALA A 158 -1.13 22.31 -1.08
CA ALA A 158 -2.16 22.65 -0.09
C ALA A 158 -2.98 23.89 -0.49
N ASP A 159 -2.38 24.89 -1.18
CA ASP A 159 -3.12 26.05 -1.74
C ASP A 159 -4.18 25.61 -2.77
N LEU A 160 -3.99 24.46 -3.40
CA LEU A 160 -4.97 23.83 -4.30
C LEU A 160 -5.97 22.91 -3.57
N GLY A 161 -5.77 22.68 -2.28
CA GLY A 161 -6.54 21.72 -1.49
C GLY A 161 -6.14 20.27 -1.71
N ILE A 162 -4.94 20.01 -2.26
CA ILE A 162 -4.43 18.66 -2.51
C ILE A 162 -3.28 18.36 -1.53
N PRO A 163 -3.51 17.45 -0.56
CA PRO A 163 -2.46 17.00 0.35
C PRO A 163 -1.32 16.29 -0.39
N LEU A 164 -0.08 16.56 0.03
CA LEU A 164 1.12 15.92 -0.48
C LEU A 164 1.51 14.71 0.39
N GLY A 165 1.62 13.52 -0.23
CA GLY A 165 2.21 12.32 0.35
C GLY A 165 3.65 12.14 -0.10
N TYR A 166 4.58 12.01 0.85
CA TYR A 166 5.95 11.60 0.57
C TYR A 166 6.07 10.08 0.68
N HIS A 167 6.55 9.44 -0.38
CA HIS A 167 6.64 8.00 -0.55
C HIS A 167 8.07 7.51 -0.30
N ASN A 168 8.25 6.60 0.68
CA ASN A 168 9.54 5.96 0.91
C ASN A 168 9.83 4.90 -0.15
N HIS A 169 11.02 4.96 -0.74
CA HIS A 169 11.36 4.07 -1.85
C HIS A 169 12.81 3.58 -1.77
N LEU A 170 13.08 2.40 -2.35
CA LEU A 170 14.44 1.91 -2.55
C LEU A 170 15.19 2.75 -3.58
N ASN A 171 16.51 2.84 -3.44
CA ASN A 171 17.40 3.65 -4.29
C ASN A 171 17.12 5.14 -4.24
N THR A 172 16.55 5.61 -3.16
CA THR A 172 16.26 7.01 -2.87
C THR A 172 16.96 7.44 -1.58
N LEU A 173 16.84 8.70 -1.22
CA LEU A 173 17.37 9.21 0.05
C LEU A 173 16.67 8.52 1.25
N SER A 174 15.39 8.19 1.12
CA SER A 174 14.58 7.54 2.16
C SER A 174 14.74 6.02 2.27
N GLN A 175 15.67 5.41 1.53
CA GLN A 175 15.82 3.95 1.50
C GLN A 175 15.97 3.33 2.89
N SER A 176 16.74 3.93 3.80
CA SER A 176 16.87 3.43 5.16
C SER A 176 15.84 4.05 6.11
N PRO A 177 15.36 3.31 7.16
CA PRO A 177 14.46 3.86 8.16
C PRO A 177 15.03 5.10 8.87
N ALA A 178 16.34 5.17 9.05
CA ALA A 178 17.01 6.31 9.69
C ALA A 178 16.93 7.56 8.80
N ASN A 179 17.16 7.42 7.51
CA ASN A 179 17.06 8.53 6.56
C ASN A 179 15.61 8.99 6.39
N LEU A 180 14.66 8.04 6.31
CA LEU A 180 13.23 8.38 6.29
C LEU A 180 12.85 9.21 7.52
N ALA A 181 13.31 8.79 8.73
CA ALA A 181 13.08 9.56 9.94
C ALA A 181 13.64 10.98 9.83
N LEU A 182 14.89 11.11 9.40
CA LEU A 182 15.56 12.41 9.28
C LEU A 182 14.88 13.32 8.25
N ILE A 183 14.41 12.78 7.12
CA ILE A 183 13.64 13.54 6.13
C ILE A 183 12.34 14.03 6.75
N LEU A 184 11.57 13.14 7.39
CA LEU A 184 10.30 13.50 8.01
C LEU A 184 10.45 14.52 9.15
N GLU A 185 11.51 14.43 9.95
CA GLU A 185 11.83 15.40 11.01
C GLU A 185 12.13 16.80 10.46
N ASN A 186 12.58 16.89 9.22
CA ASN A 186 12.86 18.15 8.53
C ASN A 186 11.75 18.60 7.57
N THR A 187 10.58 17.96 7.59
CA THR A 187 9.37 18.41 6.90
C THR A 187 8.39 19.05 7.88
N ASP A 188 7.59 20.01 7.41
CA ASP A 188 6.45 20.52 8.16
C ASP A 188 5.28 19.50 8.08
N PRO A 189 4.86 18.89 9.22
CA PRO A 189 3.80 17.88 9.23
C PRO A 189 2.43 18.41 8.78
N LYS A 190 2.24 19.71 8.76
CA LYS A 190 1.02 20.34 8.25
C LYS A 190 0.89 20.18 6.74
N TYR A 191 1.99 20.11 6.02
CA TYR A 191 2.01 20.17 4.56
C TYR A 191 2.49 18.89 3.89
N VAL A 192 3.21 18.03 4.63
CA VAL A 192 3.77 16.79 4.08
C VAL A 192 3.31 15.60 4.92
N GLY A 193 2.42 14.80 4.38
CA GLY A 193 2.06 13.50 4.94
C GLY A 193 3.01 12.40 4.49
N LEU A 194 2.90 11.24 5.12
CA LEU A 194 3.63 10.02 4.73
C LEU A 194 2.69 9.12 3.94
N GLU A 195 3.12 8.74 2.75
CA GLU A 195 2.65 7.54 2.09
C GLU A 195 3.65 6.42 2.37
N LEU A 196 3.27 5.51 3.25
CA LEU A 196 4.15 4.42 3.66
C LEU A 196 4.03 3.24 2.69
N ASP A 197 5.13 2.90 2.01
CA ASP A 197 5.24 1.63 1.27
C ASP A 197 5.83 0.54 2.15
N THR A 198 5.08 -0.56 2.26
CA THR A 198 5.44 -1.68 3.13
C THR A 198 6.63 -2.49 2.62
N ALA A 199 6.69 -2.77 1.32
CA ALA A 199 7.75 -3.60 0.74
C ALA A 199 9.07 -2.84 0.57
N HIS A 200 9.02 -1.59 0.13
CA HIS A 200 10.22 -0.76 0.05
C HIS A 200 10.85 -0.55 1.43
N LEU A 201 10.02 -0.38 2.47
CA LEU A 201 10.54 -0.25 3.83
C LEU A 201 11.18 -1.55 4.32
N VAL A 202 10.54 -2.72 4.10
CA VAL A 202 11.10 -4.04 4.47
C VAL A 202 12.41 -4.31 3.72
N ALA A 203 12.46 -4.02 2.42
CA ALA A 203 13.67 -4.20 1.61
C ALA A 203 14.79 -3.22 2.03
N GLY A 204 14.44 -2.04 2.57
CA GLY A 204 15.35 -1.08 3.18
C GLY A 204 15.77 -1.41 4.63
N GLY A 205 15.32 -2.55 5.18
CA GLY A 205 15.66 -3.02 6.53
C GLY A 205 14.76 -2.47 7.65
N GLY A 206 13.60 -1.91 7.29
CA GLY A 206 12.63 -1.39 8.24
C GLY A 206 11.51 -2.37 8.58
N ASP A 207 10.68 -1.95 9.53
CA ASP A 207 9.50 -2.68 10.01
C ASP A 207 8.26 -1.80 9.81
N PRO A 208 7.38 -2.16 8.85
CA PRO A 208 6.21 -1.35 8.53
C PRO A 208 5.23 -1.16 9.69
N ALA A 209 5.03 -2.19 10.53
CA ALA A 209 4.14 -2.09 11.67
C ALA A 209 4.64 -1.06 12.68
N LYS A 210 5.94 -1.07 12.99
CA LYS A 210 6.56 -0.05 13.86
C LYS A 210 6.54 1.34 13.24
N ALA A 211 6.75 1.43 11.92
CA ALA A 211 6.68 2.71 11.22
C ALA A 211 5.26 3.31 11.26
N ILE A 212 4.22 2.49 11.08
CA ILE A 212 2.82 2.90 11.23
C ILE A 212 2.57 3.44 12.64
N GLU A 213 2.98 2.71 13.68
CA GLU A 213 2.81 3.17 15.05
C GLU A 213 3.57 4.48 15.35
N LYS A 214 4.79 4.62 14.79
CA LYS A 214 5.63 5.81 14.99
C LYS A 214 5.09 7.04 14.27
N TYR A 215 4.58 6.87 13.04
CA TYR A 215 4.22 7.99 12.17
C TYR A 215 2.71 8.12 11.94
N HIS A 216 1.87 7.53 12.80
CA HIS A 216 0.42 7.48 12.61
C HIS A 216 -0.21 8.85 12.40
N ASP A 217 0.26 9.90 13.09
CA ASP A 217 -0.24 11.27 12.95
C ASP A 217 0.10 11.92 11.59
N ARG A 218 1.01 11.31 10.84
CA ARG A 218 1.46 11.78 9.53
C ARG A 218 1.04 10.87 8.39
N LEU A 219 0.48 9.69 8.71
CA LEU A 219 0.12 8.69 7.72
C LEU A 219 -1.09 9.18 6.89
N LEU A 220 -0.83 9.53 5.64
CA LEU A 220 -1.84 10.04 4.72
C LEU A 220 -2.58 8.88 4.03
N PHE A 221 -1.85 7.96 3.48
CA PHE A 221 -2.32 6.68 2.92
C PHE A 221 -1.15 5.69 2.84
N LEU A 222 -1.39 4.45 2.37
CA LEU A 222 -0.37 3.41 2.28
C LEU A 222 -0.29 2.82 0.89
N HIS A 223 0.92 2.39 0.50
CA HIS A 223 1.10 1.32 -0.46
C HIS A 223 1.24 -0.03 0.26
N LEU A 224 0.25 -0.89 0.05
CA LEU A 224 0.34 -2.30 0.41
C LEU A 224 1.07 -3.03 -0.71
N LYS A 225 2.30 -3.38 -0.46
CA LYS A 225 3.20 -4.02 -1.42
C LYS A 225 3.93 -5.17 -0.73
N ASP A 226 4.23 -6.22 -1.44
CA ASP A 226 4.93 -7.37 -0.89
C ASP A 226 6.20 -7.68 -1.69
N VAL A 227 7.19 -8.24 -1.02
CA VAL A 227 8.51 -8.50 -1.57
C VAL A 227 8.98 -9.89 -1.20
N ARG A 228 9.54 -10.62 -2.15
CA ARG A 228 10.08 -11.96 -1.99
C ARG A 228 11.56 -11.98 -2.33
N ASP A 229 12.37 -12.65 -1.51
CA ASP A 229 13.75 -12.90 -1.85
C ASP A 229 13.84 -13.91 -3.00
N ILE A 230 14.77 -13.68 -3.92
CA ILE A 230 15.05 -14.60 -5.04
C ILE A 230 16.40 -15.26 -4.81
N ALA A 231 16.53 -16.51 -5.26
CA ALA A 231 17.79 -17.26 -5.12
C ALA A 231 18.93 -16.50 -5.81
N ALA A 232 20.11 -16.50 -5.17
CA ALA A 232 21.31 -15.80 -5.64
C ALA A 232 21.78 -16.19 -7.05
N ASP A 233 21.27 -17.28 -7.59
CA ASP A 233 21.63 -17.82 -8.92
C ASP A 233 20.84 -17.17 -10.08
N THR A 234 19.93 -16.26 -9.81
CA THR A 234 19.26 -15.48 -10.84
C THR A 234 20.16 -14.31 -11.28
N THR A 235 21.27 -14.63 -11.92
CA THR A 235 22.40 -13.76 -12.28
C THR A 235 22.05 -12.53 -13.15
N LYS A 236 20.77 -12.30 -13.47
CA LYS A 236 20.27 -11.15 -14.23
C LYS A 236 19.39 -10.21 -13.43
N ALA A 237 19.06 -10.52 -12.18
CA ALA A 237 18.23 -9.66 -11.37
C ALA A 237 19.05 -8.49 -10.81
N LYS A 238 18.52 -7.27 -10.95
CA LYS A 238 19.16 -6.05 -10.41
C LYS A 238 19.22 -6.09 -8.87
N TYR A 239 18.30 -6.80 -8.23
CA TYR A 239 18.18 -6.94 -6.77
C TYR A 239 18.05 -8.41 -6.39
N PRO A 240 18.44 -8.80 -5.16
CA PRO A 240 18.25 -10.15 -4.63
C PRO A 240 16.81 -10.45 -4.22
N PHE A 241 15.86 -9.70 -4.72
CA PHE A 241 14.42 -9.81 -4.44
C PHE A 241 13.59 -9.34 -5.63
N GLU A 242 12.31 -9.66 -5.59
CA GLU A 242 11.29 -9.17 -6.52
C GLU A 242 10.01 -8.80 -5.78
N PHE A 243 9.25 -7.83 -6.32
CA PHE A 243 7.92 -7.52 -5.81
C PHE A 243 6.92 -8.54 -6.35
N VAL A 244 5.99 -8.94 -5.47
CA VAL A 244 5.02 -10.00 -5.72
C VAL A 244 3.63 -9.60 -5.24
N GLU A 245 2.61 -10.36 -5.63
CA GLU A 245 1.26 -10.18 -5.12
C GLU A 245 1.23 -10.34 -3.60
N LEU A 246 0.32 -9.64 -2.93
CA LEU A 246 0.17 -9.70 -1.48
C LEU A 246 0.03 -11.13 -0.95
N GLY A 247 0.76 -11.43 0.11
CA GLY A 247 0.80 -12.75 0.75
C GLY A 247 1.71 -13.77 0.07
N ARG A 248 2.45 -13.38 -0.97
CA ARG A 248 3.43 -14.23 -1.65
C ARG A 248 4.88 -13.87 -1.33
N GLY A 249 5.07 -12.85 -0.52
CA GLY A 249 6.36 -12.36 -0.08
C GLY A 249 6.61 -12.55 1.41
N ARG A 250 7.49 -11.69 1.95
CA ARG A 250 7.95 -11.73 3.34
C ARG A 250 7.50 -10.54 4.19
N VAL A 251 6.70 -9.63 3.63
CA VAL A 251 6.12 -8.54 4.42
C VAL A 251 5.12 -9.14 5.41
N ASP A 252 5.27 -8.85 6.70
CA ASP A 252 4.31 -9.27 7.72
C ASP A 252 3.05 -8.38 7.66
N LEU A 253 2.24 -8.62 6.62
CA LEU A 253 1.00 -7.89 6.41
C LEU A 253 0.01 -8.05 7.58
N PRO A 254 -0.16 -9.21 8.24
CA PRO A 254 -0.97 -9.30 9.45
C PRO A 254 -0.56 -8.29 10.53
N SER A 255 0.74 -8.13 10.80
CA SER A 255 1.25 -7.13 11.76
C SER A 255 1.02 -5.69 11.28
N VAL A 256 1.12 -5.44 9.97
CA VAL A 256 0.75 -4.13 9.37
C VAL A 256 -0.70 -3.79 9.68
N PHE A 257 -1.64 -4.70 9.44
CA PHE A 257 -3.06 -4.47 9.70
C PHE A 257 -3.36 -4.37 11.21
N ALA A 258 -2.67 -5.11 12.07
CA ALA A 258 -2.78 -4.98 13.52
C ALA A 258 -2.32 -3.60 14.00
N ALA A 259 -1.22 -3.07 13.42
CA ALA A 259 -0.75 -1.72 13.71
C ALA A 259 -1.74 -0.64 13.25
N LEU A 260 -2.32 -0.78 12.05
CA LEU A 260 -3.36 0.13 11.54
C LEU A 260 -4.61 0.15 12.45
N ASP A 261 -5.03 -1.01 12.95
CA ASP A 261 -6.13 -1.10 13.92
C ASP A 261 -5.78 -0.43 15.25
N LYS A 262 -4.56 -0.67 15.75
CA LYS A 262 -4.07 -0.10 17.02
C LYS A 262 -4.06 1.43 16.98
N VAL A 263 -3.61 2.02 15.88
CA VAL A 263 -3.58 3.48 15.69
C VAL A 263 -4.92 4.04 15.19
N LYS A 264 -5.92 3.19 14.98
CA LYS A 264 -7.25 3.55 14.45
C LYS A 264 -7.16 4.30 13.11
N PHE A 265 -6.33 3.80 12.21
CA PHE A 265 -6.17 4.42 10.90
C PHE A 265 -7.46 4.42 10.09
N HIS A 266 -7.81 5.59 9.56
CA HIS A 266 -8.96 5.81 8.69
C HIS A 266 -8.45 6.44 7.39
N GLY A 267 -8.41 5.67 6.31
CA GLY A 267 -7.84 6.17 5.07
C GLY A 267 -7.81 5.13 3.96
N TRP A 268 -6.93 5.37 3.01
CA TRP A 268 -6.73 4.49 1.87
C TRP A 268 -5.49 3.61 2.05
N ALA A 269 -5.64 2.35 1.68
CA ALA A 269 -4.54 1.40 1.52
C ALA A 269 -4.57 0.93 0.06
N VAL A 270 -3.61 1.40 -0.72
CA VAL A 270 -3.55 1.13 -2.16
C VAL A 270 -2.61 -0.04 -2.39
N VAL A 271 -3.09 -1.10 -3.02
CA VAL A 271 -2.24 -2.23 -3.41
C VAL A 271 -1.38 -1.81 -4.58
N GLU A 272 -0.07 -2.03 -4.46
CA GLU A 272 0.87 -1.76 -5.53
C GLU A 272 1.64 -3.00 -5.95
N LEU A 273 1.73 -3.20 -7.26
CA LEU A 273 2.58 -4.20 -7.90
C LEU A 273 3.18 -3.57 -9.17
N ASP A 274 4.52 -3.40 -9.21
CA ASP A 274 5.21 -2.72 -10.32
C ASP A 274 4.94 -3.39 -11.67
N ARG A 275 4.87 -4.71 -11.66
CA ARG A 275 4.65 -5.57 -12.82
C ARG A 275 4.24 -6.96 -12.37
N VAL A 276 3.55 -7.69 -13.24
CA VAL A 276 3.21 -9.09 -12.99
C VAL A 276 4.49 -9.95 -12.90
N PRO A 277 4.76 -10.60 -11.75
CA PRO A 277 5.99 -11.38 -11.57
C PRO A 277 5.98 -12.68 -12.36
N ASP A 278 4.82 -13.29 -12.51
CA ASP A 278 4.62 -14.52 -13.30
C ASP A 278 3.96 -14.15 -14.64
N LYS A 279 4.74 -14.22 -15.71
CA LYS A 279 4.33 -13.83 -17.06
C LYS A 279 3.16 -14.67 -17.63
N SER A 280 2.78 -15.76 -16.99
CA SER A 280 1.59 -16.55 -17.39
C SER A 280 0.29 -15.91 -16.92
N ARG A 281 0.35 -14.87 -16.07
CA ARG A 281 -0.80 -14.15 -15.53
C ARG A 281 -0.98 -12.78 -16.16
N THR A 282 -2.20 -12.32 -16.14
CA THR A 282 -2.57 -10.94 -16.48
C THR A 282 -2.45 -10.03 -15.24
N PRO A 283 -2.37 -8.70 -15.42
CA PRO A 283 -2.48 -7.74 -14.32
C PRO A 283 -3.77 -7.93 -13.48
N LYS A 284 -4.89 -8.19 -14.13
CA LYS A 284 -6.18 -8.46 -13.47
C LYS A 284 -6.14 -9.67 -12.55
N GLU A 285 -5.53 -10.78 -12.99
CA GLU A 285 -5.36 -11.98 -12.16
C GLU A 285 -4.46 -11.70 -10.96
N SER A 286 -3.38 -10.92 -11.12
CA SER A 286 -2.53 -10.50 -10.01
C SER A 286 -3.26 -9.60 -9.01
N ALA A 287 -4.12 -8.69 -9.50
CA ALA A 287 -4.97 -7.87 -8.64
C ALA A 287 -5.99 -8.73 -7.85
N MET A 288 -6.58 -9.74 -8.49
CA MET A 288 -7.50 -10.68 -7.85
C MET A 288 -6.80 -11.51 -6.76
N ILE A 289 -5.55 -11.93 -6.97
CA ILE A 289 -4.76 -12.64 -5.96
C ILE A 289 -4.56 -11.77 -4.72
N SER A 290 -4.17 -10.51 -4.90
CA SER A 290 -3.96 -9.56 -3.81
C SER A 290 -5.27 -9.27 -3.05
N LYS A 291 -6.38 -9.08 -3.77
CA LYS A 291 -7.72 -8.94 -3.16
C LYS A 291 -8.09 -10.17 -2.34
N THR A 292 -7.97 -11.36 -2.91
CA THR A 292 -8.27 -12.62 -2.24
C THR A 292 -7.48 -12.78 -0.94
N TYR A 293 -6.21 -12.38 -0.93
CA TYR A 293 -5.40 -12.39 0.28
C TYR A 293 -5.95 -11.44 1.35
N ILE A 294 -6.30 -10.21 0.99
CA ILE A 294 -6.89 -9.24 1.92
C ILE A 294 -8.18 -9.80 2.52
N GLU A 295 -9.09 -10.32 1.69
CA GLU A 295 -10.38 -10.81 2.15
C GLU A 295 -10.28 -12.09 2.97
N GLN A 296 -9.50 -13.07 2.54
CA GLN A 296 -9.47 -14.39 3.16
C GLN A 296 -8.44 -14.53 4.29
N LYS A 297 -7.32 -13.82 4.23
CA LYS A 297 -6.25 -13.93 5.23
C LYS A 297 -6.25 -12.80 6.24
N ILE A 298 -6.52 -11.59 5.78
CA ILE A 298 -6.64 -10.43 6.68
C ILE A 298 -8.07 -10.31 7.24
N GLY A 299 -9.07 -10.82 6.52
CA GLY A 299 -10.46 -10.81 6.96
C GLY A 299 -11.13 -9.45 6.84
N VAL A 300 -10.75 -8.65 5.84
CA VAL A 300 -11.30 -7.31 5.57
C VAL A 300 -11.87 -7.30 4.16
N ALA A 301 -13.09 -6.81 3.99
CA ALA A 301 -13.70 -6.64 2.67
C ALA A 301 -13.00 -5.51 1.90
N VAL A 302 -12.79 -5.75 0.61
CA VAL A 302 -12.22 -4.77 -0.34
C VAL A 302 -13.34 -4.08 -1.10
#